data_397ec0d3b1cf924c6d3da0955ff7150e
#
_entry.id   397ec0d3b1cf924c6d3da0955ff7150e
#
_cell.length_a   1.000
_cell.length_b   1.000
_cell.length_c   1.000
_cell.angle_alpha   90.00
_cell.angle_beta   90.00
_cell.angle_gamma   90.00
#
_symmetry.space_group_name_H-M   'P 1'
#
loop_
_entity.id
_entity.type
_entity.pdbx_description
1 polymer ?
#
loop_
_entity_poly.entity_id
_entity_poly.type
_entity_poly.pdbx_seq_one_letter_code
_entity_poly.pdbx_strand_id
1 'polypeptide(L)'
;MFERSGKFVLLDGVEGTTHVKGADGTLNQVHMSYLNVPSAPEYFKTCGQKATVTERIAQARKVVAEEAKRFGRDEMFILNHPVWTWYDVLAEDLIANPDVRFFEVCNGGSPYAPGTGLVTNGCDTEIFWDVVNAFRARRGQPLLYGVGTDDTHFYFGTRDYVPSMHCVPLNAWCKVRAEELSQKSLIAAMKAGDFAAYEGVEPDDFSFDPSTGTLEVSVGGKKDICRTIQFFVSKKDFSEKPLKTLEVLPSDAPENKRARFLRKVNVYDSNGIGKLAKSVTGGIGEPVRASYKMTSNDLYVRARIKSPERPVARAHLHPKFHVAWTQPYLNIR
;
A
#
# COMPACT_ATOMS: atom_id res chain seq x y z
N MET A 1 0.52 27.84 -16.74
CA MET A 1 0.37 26.38 -16.98
C MET A 1 1.62 25.70 -16.47
N PHE A 2 1.48 24.76 -15.54
CA PHE A 2 2.65 24.15 -14.85
C PHE A 2 3.17 22.90 -15.57
N GLU A 3 2.32 22.24 -16.38
CA GLU A 3 2.71 21.04 -17.14
C GLU A 3 3.76 21.36 -18.20
N ARG A 4 4.68 20.42 -18.40
CA ARG A 4 5.72 20.48 -19.44
C ARG A 4 5.76 19.14 -20.16
N SER A 5 5.37 19.13 -21.43
CA SER A 5 5.36 17.92 -22.26
C SER A 5 6.68 17.14 -22.15
N GLY A 6 6.58 15.83 -21.89
CA GLY A 6 7.72 14.93 -21.74
C GLY A 6 8.62 15.17 -20.50
N LYS A 7 8.25 16.10 -19.61
CA LYS A 7 9.05 16.44 -18.41
C LYS A 7 8.25 16.47 -17.14
N PHE A 8 7.01 16.92 -17.18
CA PHE A 8 6.16 17.07 -16.02
C PHE A 8 4.69 17.04 -16.42
N VAL A 9 3.91 16.15 -15.79
CA VAL A 9 2.47 16.01 -15.97
C VAL A 9 1.77 16.08 -14.61
N LEU A 10 0.60 16.72 -14.56
CA LEU A 10 -0.27 16.76 -13.40
C LEU A 10 -1.45 15.82 -13.61
N LEU A 11 -1.82 15.10 -12.59
CA LEU A 11 -3.06 14.33 -12.51
C LEU A 11 -4.02 15.07 -11.58
N ASP A 12 -5.21 15.38 -12.09
CA ASP A 12 -6.28 15.87 -11.23
C ASP A 12 -6.58 14.82 -10.15
N GLY A 13 -6.85 15.26 -8.96
CA GLY A 13 -7.16 14.32 -7.89
C GLY A 13 -7.76 14.99 -6.67
N VAL A 14 -8.38 14.18 -5.83
CA VAL A 14 -8.95 14.61 -4.56
C VAL A 14 -8.84 13.47 -3.55
N GLU A 15 -8.52 13.80 -2.32
CA GLU A 15 -8.69 12.90 -1.19
C GLU A 15 -10.04 13.15 -0.52
N GLY A 16 -10.81 12.07 -0.42
CA GLY A 16 -12.10 12.08 0.24
C GLY A 16 -12.04 11.37 1.60
N THR A 17 -12.58 12.02 2.62
CA THR A 17 -12.70 11.46 3.97
C THR A 17 -14.15 11.13 4.28
N THR A 18 -14.40 9.94 4.83
CA THR A 18 -15.71 9.57 5.37
C THR A 18 -15.57 8.89 6.72
N HIS A 19 -16.59 9.05 7.56
CA HIS A 19 -16.66 8.41 8.87
C HIS A 19 -17.79 7.37 8.85
N VAL A 20 -17.47 6.16 9.28
CA VAL A 20 -18.42 5.05 9.40
C VAL A 20 -18.60 4.71 10.87
N LYS A 21 -19.84 4.84 11.38
CA LYS A 21 -20.19 4.46 12.75
C LYS A 21 -20.76 3.05 12.77
N GLY A 22 -20.02 2.12 13.37
CA GLY A 22 -20.47 0.76 13.59
C GLY A 22 -21.60 0.66 14.61
N ALA A 23 -22.39 -0.41 14.52
CA ALA A 23 -23.46 -0.70 15.48
C ALA A 23 -22.94 -0.95 16.90
N ASP A 24 -21.68 -1.39 17.02
CA ASP A 24 -20.95 -1.61 18.27
C ASP A 24 -20.36 -0.33 18.89
N GLY A 25 -20.63 0.84 18.28
CA GLY A 25 -20.12 2.13 18.75
C GLY A 25 -18.76 2.51 18.19
N THR A 26 -18.14 1.67 17.35
CA THR A 26 -16.88 2.00 16.65
C THR A 26 -17.08 3.20 15.72
N LEU A 27 -16.02 3.97 15.51
CA LEU A 27 -15.98 5.03 14.51
C LEU A 27 -14.75 4.82 13.63
N ASN A 28 -14.97 4.41 12.41
CA ASN A 28 -13.92 4.17 11.43
C ASN A 28 -13.78 5.38 10.50
N GLN A 29 -12.56 5.79 10.28
CA GLN A 29 -12.20 6.86 9.37
C GLN A 29 -11.65 6.26 8.08
N VAL A 30 -12.32 6.51 6.95
CA VAL A 30 -11.94 5.92 5.66
C VAL A 30 -11.55 7.05 4.73
N HIS A 31 -10.28 7.07 4.35
CA HIS A 31 -9.71 8.01 3.40
C HIS A 31 -9.47 7.32 2.06
N MET A 32 -9.78 8.01 0.98
CA MET A 32 -9.71 7.47 -0.38
C MET A 32 -9.28 8.57 -1.34
N SER A 33 -8.28 8.29 -2.15
CA SER A 33 -7.82 9.21 -3.19
C SER A 33 -8.37 8.79 -4.55
N TYR A 34 -8.85 9.78 -5.30
CA TYR A 34 -9.36 9.64 -6.66
C TYR A 34 -8.46 10.44 -7.60
N LEU A 35 -7.74 9.76 -8.48
CA LEU A 35 -6.86 10.41 -9.46
C LEU A 35 -7.46 10.35 -10.85
N ASN A 36 -7.18 11.40 -11.63
CA ASN A 36 -7.66 11.60 -12.99
C ASN A 36 -9.20 11.74 -13.10
N VAL A 37 -9.81 12.26 -12.03
CA VAL A 37 -11.23 12.61 -11.98
C VAL A 37 -11.32 14.13 -11.82
N PRO A 38 -11.98 14.86 -12.76
CA PRO A 38 -11.90 16.31 -12.82
C PRO A 38 -12.72 17.04 -11.75
N SER A 39 -13.57 16.35 -11.04
CA SER A 39 -14.38 16.90 -9.97
C SER A 39 -14.47 15.95 -8.79
N ALA A 40 -14.57 16.50 -7.58
CA ALA A 40 -14.91 15.71 -6.42
C ALA A 40 -16.34 15.14 -6.60
N PRO A 41 -16.52 13.82 -6.63
CA PRO A 41 -17.85 13.25 -6.74
C PRO A 41 -18.73 13.70 -5.58
N GLU A 42 -20.03 13.91 -5.83
CA GLU A 42 -20.99 14.26 -4.75
C GLU A 42 -21.20 13.15 -3.72
N TYR A 43 -20.41 12.10 -3.83
CA TYR A 43 -20.40 10.95 -2.92
C TYR A 43 -20.45 11.33 -1.44
N PHE A 44 -19.71 12.36 -1.03
CA PHE A 44 -19.66 12.79 0.36
C PHE A 44 -20.99 13.36 0.87
N LYS A 45 -21.85 13.81 -0.01
CA LYS A 45 -23.16 14.35 0.32
C LYS A 45 -24.24 13.27 0.48
N THR A 46 -24.08 12.13 -0.19
CA THR A 46 -25.13 11.10 -0.35
C THR A 46 -24.97 9.87 0.53
N CYS A 47 -23.81 9.69 1.13
CA CYS A 47 -23.52 8.51 1.94
C CYS A 47 -24.21 8.55 3.29
N GLY A 48 -25.31 7.79 3.42
CA GLY A 48 -26.05 7.63 4.66
C GLY A 48 -25.19 7.13 5.82
N GLN A 49 -25.57 7.49 7.05
CA GLN A 49 -24.79 7.21 8.28
C GLN A 49 -24.79 5.73 8.72
N LYS A 50 -25.51 4.84 8.05
CA LYS A 50 -25.71 3.43 8.45
C LYS A 50 -24.98 2.39 7.59
N ALA A 51 -23.96 2.75 6.82
CA ALA A 51 -23.20 1.80 6.02
C ALA A 51 -22.04 1.19 6.81
N THR A 52 -21.68 -0.05 6.51
CA THR A 52 -20.41 -0.66 6.95
C THR A 52 -19.22 -0.05 6.19
N VAL A 53 -18.00 -0.29 6.67
CA VAL A 53 -16.77 0.13 5.95
C VAL A 53 -16.73 -0.48 4.55
N THR A 54 -17.03 -1.78 4.43
CA THR A 54 -17.12 -2.51 3.15
C THR A 54 -18.08 -1.82 2.17
N GLU A 55 -19.31 -1.53 2.62
CA GLU A 55 -20.34 -0.88 1.76
C GLU A 55 -19.93 0.55 1.40
N ARG A 56 -19.27 1.26 2.30
CA ARG A 56 -18.80 2.61 2.06
C ARG A 56 -17.73 2.66 0.97
N ILE A 57 -16.78 1.75 1.02
CA ILE A 57 -15.76 1.60 -0.03
C ILE A 57 -16.40 1.25 -1.37
N ALA A 58 -17.33 0.30 -1.39
CA ALA A 58 -18.06 -0.09 -2.61
C ALA A 58 -18.84 1.09 -3.24
N GLN A 59 -19.52 1.87 -2.40
CA GLN A 59 -20.26 3.06 -2.85
C GLN A 59 -19.33 4.12 -3.45
N ALA A 60 -18.21 4.41 -2.77
CA ALA A 60 -17.22 5.36 -3.25
C ALA A 60 -16.64 4.91 -4.60
N ARG A 61 -16.24 3.65 -4.68
CA ARG A 61 -15.70 3.06 -5.91
C ARG A 61 -16.65 3.17 -7.08
N LYS A 62 -17.95 2.90 -6.85
CA LYS A 62 -19.00 3.02 -7.86
C LYS A 62 -19.13 4.47 -8.38
N VAL A 63 -19.25 5.43 -7.47
CA VAL A 63 -19.41 6.85 -7.82
C VAL A 63 -18.21 7.37 -8.60
N VAL A 64 -17.00 7.01 -8.20
CA VAL A 64 -15.77 7.40 -8.92
C VAL A 64 -15.74 6.81 -10.32
N ALA A 65 -16.12 5.53 -10.48
CA ALA A 65 -16.19 4.89 -11.79
C ALA A 65 -17.24 5.52 -12.72
N GLU A 66 -18.40 5.88 -12.18
CA GLU A 66 -19.45 6.57 -12.92
C GLU A 66 -19.00 7.96 -13.38
N GLU A 67 -18.31 8.71 -12.51
CA GLU A 67 -17.78 10.02 -12.82
C GLU A 67 -16.66 9.94 -13.89
N ALA A 68 -15.73 9.01 -13.74
CA ALA A 68 -14.68 8.76 -14.73
C ALA A 68 -15.27 8.43 -16.11
N LYS A 69 -16.30 7.56 -16.14
CA LYS A 69 -17.02 7.23 -17.37
C LYS A 69 -17.69 8.46 -17.99
N ARG A 70 -18.30 9.33 -17.18
CA ARG A 70 -18.93 10.57 -17.63
C ARG A 70 -17.96 11.48 -18.36
N PHE A 71 -16.70 11.54 -17.91
CA PHE A 71 -15.66 12.36 -18.52
C PHE A 71 -14.79 11.60 -19.54
N GLY A 72 -15.07 10.32 -19.81
CA GLY A 72 -14.27 9.50 -20.72
C GLY A 72 -12.82 9.33 -20.28
N ARG A 73 -12.58 9.27 -18.96
CA ARG A 73 -11.24 9.14 -18.36
C ARG A 73 -11.05 7.80 -17.69
N ASP A 74 -9.80 7.33 -17.68
CA ASP A 74 -9.34 6.23 -16.82
C ASP A 74 -8.98 6.78 -15.45
N GLU A 75 -9.66 6.33 -14.42
CA GLU A 75 -9.43 6.74 -13.03
C GLU A 75 -8.49 5.78 -12.28
N MET A 76 -7.89 6.28 -11.22
CA MET A 76 -7.30 5.47 -10.16
C MET A 76 -7.99 5.76 -8.84
N PHE A 77 -8.48 4.70 -8.20
CA PHE A 77 -9.02 4.75 -6.85
C PHE A 77 -8.02 4.09 -5.90
N ILE A 78 -7.56 4.84 -4.91
CA ILE A 78 -6.57 4.41 -3.92
C ILE A 78 -7.22 4.44 -2.54
N LEU A 79 -7.13 3.34 -1.79
CA LEU A 79 -7.45 3.34 -0.38
C LEU A 79 -6.25 3.86 0.40
N ASN A 80 -6.41 4.99 1.10
CA ASN A 80 -5.34 5.62 1.84
C ASN A 80 -5.12 4.92 3.20
N HIS A 81 -3.88 4.82 3.64
CA HIS A 81 -3.38 4.41 4.97
C HIS A 81 -4.39 3.60 5.83
N PRO A 82 -4.80 2.39 5.40
CA PRO A 82 -5.89 1.62 6.02
C PRO A 82 -5.68 1.31 7.49
N VAL A 83 -4.44 1.33 7.96
CA VAL A 83 -4.06 1.05 9.35
C VAL A 83 -3.68 2.31 10.15
N TRP A 84 -3.95 3.50 9.62
CA TRP A 84 -3.53 4.78 10.19
C TRP A 84 -4.08 5.01 11.61
N THR A 85 -5.38 4.95 11.80
CA THR A 85 -6.02 5.07 13.10
C THR A 85 -6.46 3.70 13.64
N TRP A 86 -5.50 2.74 13.70
CA TRP A 86 -5.75 1.47 14.34
C TRP A 86 -6.77 0.58 13.62
N TYR A 87 -6.52 0.35 12.32
CA TYR A 87 -7.36 -0.56 11.51
C TYR A 87 -8.77 -0.05 11.29
N ASP A 88 -8.89 1.17 10.84
CA ASP A 88 -10.17 1.70 10.38
C ASP A 88 -10.73 0.93 9.19
N VAL A 89 -9.85 0.32 8.39
CA VAL A 89 -10.20 -0.61 7.31
C VAL A 89 -9.52 -1.95 7.57
N LEU A 90 -10.28 -3.02 7.52
CA LEU A 90 -9.78 -4.39 7.67
C LEU A 90 -9.44 -5.00 6.31
N ALA A 91 -8.60 -6.05 6.31
CA ALA A 91 -8.28 -6.79 5.08
C ALA A 91 -9.54 -7.37 4.43
N GLU A 92 -10.50 -7.81 5.23
CA GLU A 92 -11.78 -8.35 4.80
C GLU A 92 -12.62 -7.33 4.00
N ASP A 93 -12.53 -6.04 4.32
CA ASP A 93 -13.20 -4.98 3.57
C ASP A 93 -12.70 -4.90 2.13
N LEU A 94 -11.37 -5.07 1.92
CA LEU A 94 -10.78 -5.07 0.58
C LEU A 94 -10.92 -6.43 -0.13
N ILE A 95 -10.95 -7.53 0.60
CA ILE A 95 -11.28 -8.84 0.01
C ILE A 95 -12.70 -8.82 -0.58
N ALA A 96 -13.63 -8.13 0.08
CA ALA A 96 -15.00 -7.96 -0.40
C ALA A 96 -15.14 -6.93 -1.53
N ASN A 97 -14.14 -6.07 -1.74
CA ASN A 97 -14.12 -5.01 -2.76
C ASN A 97 -12.98 -5.23 -3.78
N PRO A 98 -13.00 -6.28 -4.62
CA PRO A 98 -11.89 -6.61 -5.53
C PRO A 98 -11.62 -5.53 -6.61
N ASP A 99 -12.58 -4.66 -6.87
CA ASP A 99 -12.43 -3.54 -7.82
C ASP A 99 -11.53 -2.41 -7.26
N VAL A 100 -11.26 -2.38 -5.98
CA VAL A 100 -10.23 -1.52 -5.38
C VAL A 100 -8.87 -2.16 -5.66
N ARG A 101 -8.12 -1.55 -6.58
CA ARG A 101 -6.86 -2.10 -7.08
C ARG A 101 -5.63 -1.50 -6.43
N PHE A 102 -5.75 -0.37 -5.71
CA PHE A 102 -4.63 0.34 -5.11
C PHE A 102 -4.90 0.69 -3.66
N PHE A 103 -3.84 0.64 -2.86
CA PHE A 103 -3.84 1.12 -1.48
C PHE A 103 -2.45 1.66 -1.12
N GLU A 104 -2.34 2.48 -0.10
CA GLU A 104 -1.06 2.97 0.39
C GLU A 104 -0.36 1.91 1.23
N VAL A 105 0.68 1.28 0.65
CA VAL A 105 1.58 0.40 1.40
C VAL A 105 2.53 1.21 2.27
N CYS A 106 2.83 2.43 1.83
CA CYS A 106 3.61 3.42 2.57
C CYS A 106 2.97 4.80 2.37
N ASN A 107 2.71 5.48 3.47
CA ASN A 107 2.18 6.85 3.49
C ASN A 107 3.11 7.75 4.28
N GLY A 108 3.46 8.87 3.67
CA GLY A 108 4.37 9.88 4.22
C GLY A 108 3.93 10.51 5.52
N GLY A 109 2.65 10.58 5.81
CA GLY A 109 2.07 11.18 7.00
C GLY A 109 1.63 10.19 8.08
N SER A 110 1.50 8.92 7.73
CA SER A 110 1.04 7.89 8.65
C SER A 110 2.19 7.09 9.23
N PRO A 111 2.12 6.66 10.48
CA PRO A 111 3.08 5.73 11.01
C PRO A 111 2.97 4.41 10.26
N TYR A 112 3.83 4.24 9.26
CA TYR A 112 4.12 2.95 8.70
C TYR A 112 5.01 2.21 9.70
N ALA A 113 4.56 1.09 10.16
CA ALA A 113 5.25 0.39 11.22
C ALA A 113 5.47 -1.08 10.92
N PRO A 114 6.35 -1.47 9.96
CA PRO A 114 6.86 -2.82 9.98
C PRO A 114 7.76 -2.97 11.21
N GLY A 115 7.33 -3.74 12.20
CA GLY A 115 8.12 -4.06 13.38
C GLY A 115 7.89 -3.17 14.62
N THR A 116 6.86 -2.36 14.66
CA THR A 116 6.37 -1.78 15.92
C THR A 116 5.60 -2.84 16.72
N GLY A 117 5.34 -2.60 17.99
CA GLY A 117 4.62 -3.56 18.86
C GLY A 117 3.26 -4.02 18.33
N LEU A 118 2.64 -3.25 17.42
CA LEU A 118 1.43 -3.63 16.69
C LEU A 118 1.73 -4.66 15.61
N VAL A 119 2.83 -4.51 14.93
CA VAL A 119 3.37 -5.43 13.93
C VAL A 119 3.75 -6.77 14.54
N THR A 120 4.31 -6.80 15.73
CA THR A 120 4.56 -8.05 16.45
C THR A 120 3.28 -8.83 16.72
N ASN A 121 2.13 -8.16 16.62
CA ASN A 121 0.81 -8.78 16.68
C ASN A 121 0.22 -9.15 15.30
N GLY A 122 0.99 -9.01 14.22
CA GLY A 122 0.57 -9.41 12.89
C GLY A 122 -0.34 -8.42 12.17
N CYS A 123 -0.20 -7.15 12.47
CA CYS A 123 -1.13 -6.11 12.03
C CYS A 123 -0.43 -4.95 11.31
N ASP A 124 0.46 -5.22 10.38
CA ASP A 124 1.10 -4.17 9.57
C ASP A 124 0.48 -4.06 8.16
N THR A 125 0.84 -3.00 7.47
CA THR A 125 0.37 -2.73 6.11
C THR A 125 0.80 -3.81 5.11
N GLU A 126 1.97 -4.41 5.29
CA GLU A 126 2.43 -5.50 4.42
C GLU A 126 1.66 -6.80 4.69
N ILE A 127 1.36 -7.11 5.95
CA ILE A 127 0.53 -8.27 6.32
C ILE A 127 -0.90 -8.08 5.81
N PHE A 128 -1.46 -6.89 6.00
CA PHE A 128 -2.74 -6.50 5.41
C PHE A 128 -2.74 -6.77 3.90
N TRP A 129 -1.71 -6.31 3.19
CA TRP A 129 -1.54 -6.50 1.75
C TRP A 129 -1.48 -7.99 1.37
N ASP A 130 -0.67 -8.77 2.08
CA ASP A 130 -0.49 -10.19 1.82
C ASP A 130 -1.78 -10.99 2.10
N VAL A 131 -2.53 -10.65 3.15
CA VAL A 131 -3.83 -11.26 3.42
C VAL A 131 -4.82 -11.00 2.29
N VAL A 132 -5.00 -9.73 1.89
CA VAL A 132 -5.90 -9.39 0.79
C VAL A 132 -5.54 -10.13 -0.48
N ASN A 133 -4.25 -10.14 -0.85
CA ASN A 133 -3.79 -10.77 -2.08
C ASN A 133 -3.84 -12.30 -2.06
N ALA A 134 -3.61 -12.93 -0.92
CA ALA A 134 -3.77 -14.38 -0.80
C ALA A 134 -5.20 -14.82 -1.09
N PHE A 135 -6.18 -14.16 -0.48
CA PHE A 135 -7.60 -14.44 -0.72
C PHE A 135 -8.03 -14.12 -2.15
N ARG A 136 -7.62 -12.96 -2.68
CA ARG A 136 -7.95 -12.57 -4.06
C ARG A 136 -7.34 -13.51 -5.09
N ALA A 137 -6.05 -13.85 -4.96
CA ALA A 137 -5.37 -14.76 -5.87
C ALA A 137 -6.02 -16.15 -5.88
N ARG A 138 -6.39 -16.70 -4.71
CA ARG A 138 -7.10 -17.97 -4.62
C ARG A 138 -8.46 -17.95 -5.31
N ARG A 139 -9.13 -16.81 -5.28
CA ARG A 139 -10.46 -16.60 -5.88
C ARG A 139 -10.41 -16.16 -7.34
N GLY A 140 -9.23 -16.08 -7.95
CA GLY A 140 -9.04 -15.57 -9.32
C GLY A 140 -9.43 -14.10 -9.48
N GLN A 141 -9.40 -13.33 -8.39
CA GLN A 141 -9.71 -11.90 -8.37
C GLN A 141 -8.45 -11.06 -8.66
N PRO A 142 -8.63 -9.82 -9.14
CA PRO A 142 -7.52 -8.91 -9.39
C PRO A 142 -6.71 -8.63 -8.11
N LEU A 143 -5.37 -8.61 -8.23
CA LEU A 143 -4.50 -8.28 -7.11
C LEU A 143 -4.61 -6.81 -6.70
N LEU A 144 -4.39 -6.57 -5.41
CA LEU A 144 -4.22 -5.25 -4.82
C LEU A 144 -2.76 -4.82 -4.98
N TYR A 145 -2.54 -3.59 -5.45
CA TYR A 145 -1.23 -2.99 -5.64
C TYR A 145 -0.93 -1.95 -4.56
N GLY A 146 0.32 -1.93 -4.08
CA GLY A 146 0.77 -1.00 -3.07
C GLY A 146 1.41 0.25 -3.69
N VAL A 147 0.93 1.45 -3.31
CA VAL A 147 1.52 2.72 -3.69
C VAL A 147 2.27 3.36 -2.52
N GLY A 148 3.29 4.15 -2.84
CA GLY A 148 3.95 5.05 -1.91
C GLY A 148 3.46 6.48 -2.14
N THR A 149 3.10 7.19 -1.07
CA THR A 149 2.56 8.55 -1.12
C THR A 149 3.16 9.41 -0.02
N ASP A 150 3.28 10.71 -0.26
CA ASP A 150 3.83 11.65 0.71
C ASP A 150 2.82 12.08 1.77
N ASP A 151 1.54 12.10 1.44
CA ASP A 151 0.49 12.70 2.26
C ASP A 151 0.88 14.13 2.70
N THR A 152 1.27 14.94 1.71
CA THR A 152 1.92 16.23 1.97
C THR A 152 0.96 17.25 2.52
N HIS A 153 1.23 17.73 3.73
CA HIS A 153 0.52 18.83 4.39
C HIS A 153 1.38 20.09 4.50
N PHE A 154 2.71 19.94 4.47
CA PHE A 154 3.67 21.02 4.65
C PHE A 154 4.62 21.09 3.45
N TYR A 155 4.64 22.23 2.77
CA TYR A 155 5.43 22.45 1.56
C TYR A 155 6.68 23.28 1.82
N PHE A 156 7.71 23.09 0.99
CA PHE A 156 8.93 23.89 1.04
C PHE A 156 8.63 25.40 0.95
N GLY A 157 9.28 26.19 1.81
CA GLY A 157 9.13 27.64 1.81
C GLY A 157 7.86 28.15 2.51
N THR A 158 7.03 27.30 3.07
CA THR A 158 5.93 27.73 3.94
C THR A 158 6.44 27.96 5.36
N ARG A 159 5.76 28.82 6.12
CA ARG A 159 6.10 29.16 7.51
C ARG A 159 6.21 27.94 8.42
N ASP A 160 5.35 26.95 8.17
CA ASP A 160 5.22 25.76 9.01
C ASP A 160 6.08 24.59 8.55
N TYR A 161 6.90 24.79 7.48
CA TYR A 161 7.78 23.75 6.96
C TYR A 161 9.00 23.56 7.90
N VAL A 162 9.15 22.35 8.39
CA VAL A 162 10.33 21.88 9.12
C VAL A 162 10.83 20.61 8.43
N PRO A 163 12.10 20.55 7.99
CA PRO A 163 12.65 19.41 7.22
C PRO A 163 12.53 18.06 7.92
N SER A 164 12.41 18.05 9.26
CA SER A 164 12.26 16.84 10.07
C SER A 164 10.80 16.42 10.28
N MET A 165 9.84 17.14 9.70
CA MET A 165 8.41 16.80 9.85
C MET A 165 8.02 15.62 8.95
N HIS A 166 6.97 14.91 9.38
CA HIS A 166 6.17 14.04 8.53
C HIS A 166 5.26 14.88 7.61
N CYS A 167 4.62 14.26 6.62
CA CYS A 167 3.74 14.94 5.67
C CYS A 167 4.43 16.03 4.84
N VAL A 168 5.68 15.82 4.46
CA VAL A 168 6.44 16.70 3.56
C VAL A 168 6.76 15.99 2.24
N PRO A 169 6.99 16.72 1.13
CA PRO A 169 7.33 16.11 -0.15
C PRO A 169 8.58 15.23 -0.09
N LEU A 170 8.63 14.22 -0.96
CA LEU A 170 9.75 13.29 -1.17
C LEU A 170 10.00 12.31 0.00
N ASN A 171 8.96 11.98 0.73
CA ASN A 171 9.03 10.97 1.78
C ASN A 171 8.76 9.56 1.24
N ALA A 172 7.75 9.43 0.37
CA ALA A 172 7.43 8.19 -0.31
C ALA A 172 6.89 8.49 -1.72
N TRP A 173 7.19 7.62 -2.67
CA TRP A 173 6.80 7.80 -4.07
C TRP A 173 6.70 6.47 -4.82
N CYS A 174 6.14 6.53 -6.02
CA CYS A 174 6.15 5.44 -6.98
C CYS A 174 7.04 5.74 -8.17
N LYS A 175 7.76 4.73 -8.67
CA LYS A 175 8.46 4.78 -9.96
C LYS A 175 7.74 3.88 -10.94
N VAL A 176 7.21 4.49 -11.99
CA VAL A 176 6.31 3.85 -12.94
C VAL A 176 7.05 3.62 -14.26
N ARG A 177 6.96 2.42 -14.81
CA ARG A 177 7.45 2.11 -16.16
C ARG A 177 6.35 2.39 -17.17
N ALA A 178 6.30 3.61 -17.65
CA ALA A 178 5.35 4.02 -18.66
C ALA A 178 6.07 4.20 -20.00
N GLU A 179 5.38 3.96 -21.11
CA GLU A 179 5.93 4.15 -22.46
C GLU A 179 6.23 5.62 -22.74
N GLU A 180 5.42 6.51 -22.17
CA GLU A 180 5.56 7.97 -22.30
C GLU A 180 5.10 8.67 -21.02
N LEU A 181 5.54 9.91 -20.83
CA LEU A 181 5.08 10.75 -19.72
C LEU A 181 3.76 11.42 -20.08
N SER A 182 2.67 10.64 -19.99
CA SER A 182 1.28 11.10 -20.14
C SER A 182 0.40 10.51 -19.06
N GLN A 183 -0.70 11.19 -18.73
CA GLN A 183 -1.68 10.67 -17.74
C GLN A 183 -2.16 9.27 -18.11
N LYS A 184 -2.50 9.05 -19.38
CA LYS A 184 -3.00 7.78 -19.90
C LYS A 184 -1.95 6.66 -19.74
N SER A 185 -0.71 6.90 -20.15
CA SER A 185 0.35 5.89 -20.09
C SER A 185 0.75 5.56 -18.66
N LEU A 186 0.82 6.56 -17.77
CA LEU A 186 1.10 6.35 -16.35
C LEU A 186 0.01 5.51 -15.68
N ILE A 187 -1.26 5.83 -15.88
CA ILE A 187 -2.39 5.09 -15.29
C ILE A 187 -2.45 3.67 -15.84
N ALA A 188 -2.21 3.48 -17.14
CA ALA A 188 -2.18 2.15 -17.76
C ALA A 188 -1.07 1.28 -17.16
N ALA A 189 0.15 1.80 -17.04
CA ALA A 189 1.27 1.09 -16.43
C ALA A 189 1.01 0.74 -14.95
N MET A 190 0.44 1.67 -14.19
CA MET A 190 0.08 1.40 -12.80
C MET A 190 -1.02 0.33 -12.69
N LYS A 191 -2.06 0.38 -13.52
CA LYS A 191 -3.10 -0.66 -13.58
C LYS A 191 -2.56 -2.05 -13.99
N ALA A 192 -1.48 -2.08 -14.77
CA ALA A 192 -0.76 -3.29 -15.12
C ALA A 192 0.15 -3.82 -13.99
N GLY A 193 0.41 -3.01 -12.93
CA GLY A 193 1.36 -3.35 -11.86
C GLY A 193 2.82 -3.09 -12.24
N ASP A 194 3.08 -2.32 -13.29
CA ASP A 194 4.42 -2.03 -13.80
C ASP A 194 5.04 -0.80 -13.10
N PHE A 195 5.11 -0.91 -11.80
CA PHE A 195 5.68 0.12 -10.91
C PHE A 195 6.17 -0.49 -9.60
N ALA A 196 6.95 0.27 -8.87
CA ALA A 196 7.35 -0.04 -7.50
C ALA A 196 7.09 1.15 -6.58
N ALA A 197 6.81 0.86 -5.30
CA ALA A 197 6.65 1.85 -4.24
C ALA A 197 7.95 1.99 -3.45
N TYR A 198 8.27 3.20 -2.97
CA TYR A 198 9.54 3.51 -2.34
C TYR A 198 9.39 4.39 -1.12
N GLU A 199 10.30 4.16 -0.19
CA GLU A 199 10.65 5.04 0.91
C GLU A 199 12.18 5.07 1.08
N GLY A 200 12.84 5.94 0.33
CA GLY A 200 14.27 6.25 0.46
C GLY A 200 15.26 5.33 -0.26
N VAL A 201 14.92 4.09 -0.58
CA VAL A 201 15.76 3.19 -1.38
C VAL A 201 15.06 2.81 -2.68
N GLU A 202 15.76 2.90 -3.80
CA GLU A 202 15.25 2.50 -5.12
C GLU A 202 15.94 1.23 -5.59
N PRO A 203 15.21 0.22 -6.15
CA PRO A 203 15.85 -0.81 -6.96
C PRO A 203 16.41 -0.20 -8.24
N ASP A 204 17.51 -0.76 -8.73
CA ASP A 204 18.01 -0.43 -10.07
C ASP A 204 17.07 -1.00 -11.12
N ASP A 205 16.64 -2.25 -10.91
CA ASP A 205 15.72 -2.94 -11.80
C ASP A 205 14.94 -4.05 -11.08
N PHE A 206 13.78 -4.40 -11.63
CA PHE A 206 13.02 -5.59 -11.30
C PHE A 206 12.28 -6.08 -12.54
N SER A 207 12.18 -7.40 -12.71
CA SER A 207 11.46 -8.01 -13.82
C SER A 207 10.80 -9.31 -13.38
N PHE A 208 9.63 -9.58 -13.94
CA PHE A 208 8.92 -10.83 -13.73
C PHE A 208 8.74 -11.55 -15.07
N ASP A 209 9.21 -12.80 -15.14
CA ASP A 209 8.98 -13.69 -16.27
C ASP A 209 7.79 -14.62 -15.95
N PRO A 210 6.61 -14.41 -16.55
CA PRO A 210 5.45 -15.25 -16.29
C PRO A 210 5.62 -16.69 -16.80
N SER A 211 6.45 -16.92 -17.80
CA SER A 211 6.68 -18.25 -18.36
C SER A 211 7.42 -19.16 -17.39
N THR A 212 8.40 -18.64 -16.66
CA THR A 212 9.15 -19.35 -15.64
C THR A 212 8.64 -19.13 -14.22
N GLY A 213 7.82 -18.10 -14.02
CA GLY A 213 7.35 -17.63 -12.69
C GLY A 213 8.49 -17.08 -11.86
N THR A 214 9.46 -16.40 -12.47
CA THR A 214 10.66 -15.89 -11.82
C THR A 214 10.57 -14.37 -11.66
N LEU A 215 10.69 -13.89 -10.44
CA LEU A 215 10.90 -12.48 -10.12
C LEU A 215 12.39 -12.24 -9.87
N GLU A 216 12.98 -11.34 -10.64
CA GLU A 216 14.35 -10.85 -10.44
C GLU A 216 14.32 -9.43 -9.94
N VAL A 217 15.25 -9.09 -9.02
CA VAL A 217 15.38 -7.75 -8.44
C VAL A 217 16.85 -7.43 -8.25
N SER A 218 17.23 -6.19 -8.55
CA SER A 218 18.56 -5.66 -8.28
C SER A 218 18.51 -4.31 -7.59
N VAL A 219 19.49 -4.04 -6.74
CA VAL A 219 19.69 -2.77 -6.06
C VAL A 219 21.17 -2.45 -5.98
N GLY A 220 21.55 -1.22 -6.31
CA GLY A 220 22.93 -0.75 -6.32
C GLY A 220 23.62 -0.82 -4.96
N GLY A 221 24.91 -0.84 -4.97
CA GLY A 221 25.73 -0.70 -3.76
C GLY A 221 25.67 0.74 -3.22
N LYS A 222 25.89 0.88 -1.92
CA LYS A 222 26.11 2.17 -1.28
C LYS A 222 27.19 2.02 -0.22
N LYS A 223 28.18 2.91 -0.25
CA LYS A 223 29.31 2.88 0.69
C LYS A 223 28.85 2.68 2.13
N ASP A 224 29.51 1.80 2.85
CA ASP A 224 29.29 1.46 4.27
C ASP A 224 27.91 0.84 4.60
N ILE A 225 27.18 0.36 3.58
CA ILE A 225 25.83 -0.20 3.73
C ILE A 225 25.71 -1.57 3.07
N CYS A 226 25.04 -2.49 3.79
CA CYS A 226 24.57 -3.77 3.24
C CYS A 226 23.08 -3.66 2.94
N ARG A 227 22.68 -3.88 1.67
CA ARG A 227 21.27 -3.92 1.28
C ARG A 227 20.77 -5.36 1.24
N THR A 228 19.47 -5.55 1.47
CA THR A 228 18.85 -6.88 1.50
C THR A 228 17.64 -6.90 0.59
N ILE A 229 17.55 -7.93 -0.25
CA ILE A 229 16.37 -8.25 -1.05
C ILE A 229 15.66 -9.45 -0.43
N GLN A 230 14.36 -9.32 -0.21
CA GLN A 230 13.51 -10.34 0.41
C GLN A 230 12.32 -10.64 -0.50
N PHE A 231 12.03 -11.92 -0.71
CA PHE A 231 10.88 -12.38 -1.50
C PHE A 231 9.82 -12.96 -0.59
N PHE A 232 8.59 -12.52 -0.76
CA PHE A 232 7.42 -12.96 -0.02
C PHE A 232 6.44 -13.65 -0.95
N VAL A 233 5.84 -14.73 -0.46
CA VAL A 233 4.85 -15.54 -1.19
C VAL A 233 3.66 -15.87 -0.32
N SER A 234 2.51 -16.11 -0.92
CA SER A 234 1.41 -16.82 -0.26
C SER A 234 1.18 -18.16 -0.92
N LYS A 235 0.80 -19.17 -0.14
CA LYS A 235 0.67 -20.56 -0.58
C LYS A 235 -0.75 -20.87 -1.04
N LYS A 236 -0.92 -21.78 -2.01
CA LYS A 236 -2.24 -22.24 -2.47
C LYS A 236 -3.05 -22.95 -1.39
N ASP A 237 -2.38 -23.60 -0.46
CA ASP A 237 -2.97 -24.39 0.63
C ASP A 237 -3.09 -23.63 1.96
N PHE A 238 -2.98 -22.29 1.97
CA PHE A 238 -3.15 -21.51 3.19
C PHE A 238 -4.56 -21.70 3.81
N SER A 239 -4.66 -21.60 5.14
CA SER A 239 -5.96 -21.65 5.82
C SER A 239 -6.68 -20.30 5.71
N GLU A 240 -7.93 -20.30 5.25
CA GLU A 240 -8.81 -19.12 5.32
C GLU A 240 -9.35 -18.87 6.74
N LYS A 241 -9.21 -19.84 7.64
CA LYS A 241 -9.60 -19.67 9.03
C LYS A 241 -8.48 -18.90 9.77
N PRO A 242 -8.78 -17.78 10.43
CA PRO A 242 -7.80 -17.07 11.22
C PRO A 242 -7.33 -17.94 12.40
N LEU A 243 -6.07 -17.80 12.78
CA LEU A 243 -5.51 -18.43 13.97
C LEU A 243 -6.14 -17.86 15.24
N LYS A 244 -6.38 -16.56 15.25
CA LYS A 244 -7.00 -15.82 16.36
C LYS A 244 -7.54 -14.49 15.86
N THR A 245 -8.42 -13.89 16.65
CA THR A 245 -8.83 -12.48 16.50
C THR A 245 -8.22 -11.69 17.64
N LEU A 246 -7.57 -10.59 17.31
CA LEU A 246 -7.01 -9.66 18.29
C LEU A 246 -7.95 -8.48 18.48
N GLU A 247 -8.08 -8.05 19.73
CA GLU A 247 -8.62 -6.73 20.04
C GLU A 247 -7.47 -5.73 20.07
N VAL A 248 -7.53 -4.75 19.18
CA VAL A 248 -6.52 -3.70 19.03
C VAL A 248 -7.12 -2.38 19.50
N LEU A 249 -6.40 -1.71 20.39
CA LEU A 249 -6.79 -0.42 20.95
C LEU A 249 -5.56 0.49 21.01
N PRO A 250 -5.68 1.78 20.60
CA PRO A 250 -4.62 2.75 20.82
C PRO A 250 -4.26 2.87 22.30
N SER A 251 -2.97 2.98 22.61
CA SER A 251 -2.49 3.11 24.00
C SER A 251 -2.95 4.39 24.67
N ASP A 252 -3.22 5.42 23.87
CA ASP A 252 -3.68 6.75 24.27
C ASP A 252 -5.21 6.94 24.16
N ALA A 253 -5.95 5.89 23.79
CA ALA A 253 -7.40 5.98 23.67
C ALA A 253 -8.04 6.33 25.02
N PRO A 254 -8.81 7.45 25.11
CA PRO A 254 -9.51 7.81 26.34
C PRO A 254 -10.44 6.69 26.78
N GLU A 255 -10.44 6.35 28.06
CA GLU A 255 -11.21 5.21 28.59
C GLU A 255 -12.71 5.31 28.30
N ASN A 256 -13.27 6.51 28.43
CA ASN A 256 -14.68 6.79 28.09
C ASN A 256 -15.01 6.71 26.60
N LYS A 257 -14.00 6.50 25.71
CA LYS A 257 -14.14 6.37 24.27
C LYS A 257 -13.58 5.04 23.74
N ARG A 258 -13.17 4.12 24.61
CA ARG A 258 -12.54 2.83 24.20
C ARG A 258 -13.34 2.11 23.13
N ALA A 259 -14.66 1.96 23.31
CA ALA A 259 -15.52 1.29 22.33
C ALA A 259 -15.43 1.92 20.92
N ARG A 260 -15.18 3.23 20.84
CA ARG A 260 -15.06 3.95 19.57
C ARG A 260 -13.82 3.54 18.76
N PHE A 261 -12.74 3.14 19.44
CA PHE A 261 -11.44 2.85 18.84
C PHE A 261 -11.07 1.36 18.85
N LEU A 262 -11.85 0.53 19.57
CA LEU A 262 -11.60 -0.90 19.62
C LEU A 262 -11.83 -1.53 18.24
N ARG A 263 -10.82 -2.28 17.74
CA ARG A 263 -10.93 -3.05 16.49
C ARG A 263 -10.69 -4.53 16.77
N LYS A 264 -11.41 -5.37 16.03
CA LYS A 264 -11.20 -6.82 16.03
C LYS A 264 -10.51 -7.20 14.73
N VAL A 265 -9.24 -7.60 14.81
CA VAL A 265 -8.38 -7.89 13.67
C VAL A 265 -8.08 -9.38 13.62
N ASN A 266 -8.38 -10.02 12.51
CA ASN A 266 -8.06 -11.42 12.29
C ASN A 266 -6.57 -11.58 11.95
N VAL A 267 -5.94 -12.55 12.59
CA VAL A 267 -4.54 -12.93 12.37
C VAL A 267 -4.51 -14.29 11.68
N TYR A 268 -3.84 -14.35 10.54
CA TYR A 268 -3.69 -15.54 9.73
C TYR A 268 -2.30 -16.16 9.88
N ASP A 269 -2.14 -17.42 9.44
CA ASP A 269 -0.85 -18.11 9.51
C ASP A 269 0.15 -17.53 8.51
N SER A 270 1.22 -16.93 9.02
CA SER A 270 2.32 -16.38 8.23
C SER A 270 3.16 -17.44 7.48
N ASN A 271 3.00 -18.73 7.79
CA ASN A 271 3.60 -19.80 6.98
C ASN A 271 2.85 -20.03 5.67
N GLY A 272 1.56 -19.68 5.63
CA GLY A 272 0.70 -19.77 4.43
C GLY A 272 0.52 -18.45 3.71
N ILE A 273 0.50 -17.32 4.43
CA ILE A 273 0.24 -15.98 3.87
C ILE A 273 1.42 -15.04 4.16
N GLY A 274 1.96 -14.40 3.14
CA GLY A 274 3.07 -13.45 3.28
C GLY A 274 4.36 -14.07 3.82
N LYS A 275 4.59 -15.35 3.51
CA LYS A 275 5.77 -16.08 3.95
C LYS A 275 7.04 -15.51 3.33
N LEU A 276 8.04 -15.21 4.16
CA LEU A 276 9.39 -14.94 3.67
C LEU A 276 9.97 -16.22 3.05
N ALA A 277 10.07 -16.25 1.72
CA ALA A 277 10.55 -17.40 0.97
C ALA A 277 12.07 -17.38 0.74
N LYS A 278 12.64 -16.18 0.56
CA LYS A 278 14.08 -16.00 0.31
C LYS A 278 14.53 -14.63 0.80
N SER A 279 15.74 -14.56 1.37
CA SER A 279 16.40 -13.31 1.73
C SER A 279 17.86 -13.37 1.27
N VAL A 280 18.32 -12.31 0.59
CA VAL A 280 19.69 -12.18 0.10
C VAL A 280 20.22 -10.83 0.54
N THR A 281 21.33 -10.84 1.28
CA THR A 281 22.03 -9.62 1.72
C THR A 281 23.37 -9.53 0.98
N GLY A 282 23.67 -8.39 0.41
CA GLY A 282 24.94 -8.10 -0.24
C GLY A 282 26.06 -7.77 0.73
N GLY A 283 27.29 -7.73 0.22
CA GLY A 283 28.43 -7.19 0.94
C GLY A 283 28.30 -5.69 1.22
N ILE A 284 29.15 -5.16 2.10
CA ILE A 284 29.19 -3.73 2.40
C ILE A 284 29.63 -2.96 1.14
N GLY A 285 28.81 -2.03 0.71
CA GLY A 285 29.06 -1.23 -0.50
C GLY A 285 28.75 -1.92 -1.82
N GLU A 286 28.44 -3.23 -1.80
CA GLU A 286 28.24 -4.02 -2.99
C GLU A 286 26.79 -3.97 -3.49
N PRO A 287 26.56 -4.03 -4.82
CA PRO A 287 25.22 -4.20 -5.37
C PRO A 287 24.68 -5.60 -5.02
N VAL A 288 23.37 -5.69 -4.92
CA VAL A 288 22.67 -6.97 -4.68
C VAL A 288 21.78 -7.31 -5.87
N ARG A 289 21.91 -8.52 -6.38
CA ARG A 289 20.98 -9.09 -7.35
C ARG A 289 20.45 -10.41 -6.82
N ALA A 290 19.15 -10.58 -6.86
CA ALA A 290 18.49 -11.78 -6.38
C ALA A 290 17.29 -12.14 -7.25
N SER A 291 16.97 -13.42 -7.31
CA SER A 291 15.78 -13.92 -7.98
C SER A 291 15.06 -14.95 -7.12
N TYR A 292 13.76 -15.06 -7.32
CA TYR A 292 12.94 -16.12 -6.77
C TYR A 292 12.05 -16.71 -7.85
N LYS A 293 12.16 -18.04 -8.04
CA LYS A 293 11.31 -18.82 -8.93
C LYS A 293 10.18 -19.42 -8.10
N MET A 294 8.95 -19.07 -8.40
CA MET A 294 7.79 -19.61 -7.71
C MET A 294 7.69 -21.12 -7.86
N THR A 295 7.27 -21.77 -6.79
CA THR A 295 6.89 -23.20 -6.79
C THR A 295 5.46 -23.37 -7.27
N SER A 296 5.03 -24.61 -7.55
CA SER A 296 3.64 -24.90 -7.93
C SER A 296 2.63 -24.54 -6.82
N ASN A 297 3.08 -24.48 -5.55
CA ASN A 297 2.25 -24.12 -4.40
C ASN A 297 2.20 -22.62 -4.08
N ASP A 298 2.94 -21.78 -4.80
CA ASP A 298 2.89 -20.33 -4.60
C ASP A 298 1.74 -19.71 -5.39
N LEU A 299 0.95 -18.84 -4.76
CA LEU A 299 -0.12 -18.08 -5.43
C LEU A 299 0.45 -16.86 -6.17
N TYR A 300 1.34 -16.14 -5.52
CA TYR A 300 2.02 -14.96 -6.07
C TYR A 300 3.37 -14.77 -5.38
N VAL A 301 4.19 -13.89 -5.94
CA VAL A 301 5.45 -13.42 -5.36
C VAL A 301 5.51 -11.90 -5.39
N ARG A 302 6.03 -11.27 -4.34
CA ARG A 302 6.48 -9.87 -4.31
C ARG A 302 7.86 -9.78 -3.68
N ALA A 303 8.57 -8.70 -3.94
CA ALA A 303 9.84 -8.44 -3.29
C ALA A 303 9.79 -7.17 -2.42
N ARG A 304 10.64 -7.17 -1.38
CA ARG A 304 10.96 -6.03 -0.54
C ARG A 304 12.46 -5.83 -0.54
N ILE A 305 12.89 -4.58 -0.72
CA ILE A 305 14.27 -4.18 -0.58
C ILE A 305 14.40 -3.40 0.72
N LYS A 306 15.42 -3.71 1.50
CA LYS A 306 15.75 -3.00 2.75
C LYS A 306 17.13 -2.41 2.68
N SER A 307 17.25 -1.17 3.10
CA SER A 307 18.52 -0.49 3.32
C SER A 307 18.56 0.03 4.77
N PRO A 308 19.64 -0.23 5.55
CA PRO A 308 19.72 0.15 6.97
C PRO A 308 19.90 1.66 7.18
N GLU A 309 19.82 2.45 6.12
CA GLU A 309 19.80 3.90 6.22
C GLU A 309 18.59 4.37 7.01
N ARG A 310 18.80 5.33 7.88
CA ARG A 310 17.69 5.94 8.60
C ARG A 310 17.10 7.08 7.78
N PRO A 311 15.79 7.15 7.58
CA PRO A 311 15.15 8.33 7.03
C PRO A 311 15.49 9.54 7.91
N VAL A 312 16.12 10.55 7.35
CA VAL A 312 16.56 11.73 8.09
C VAL A 312 15.37 12.49 8.70
N ALA A 313 14.26 12.52 7.98
CA ALA A 313 13.09 13.29 8.35
C ALA A 313 12.17 12.63 9.42
N ARG A 314 12.40 11.36 9.79
CA ARG A 314 11.40 10.59 10.54
C ARG A 314 11.96 9.57 11.52
N ALA A 315 13.13 9.81 12.06
CA ALA A 315 13.81 8.88 12.97
C ALA A 315 12.96 8.41 14.17
N HIS A 316 11.87 9.09 14.48
CA HIS A 316 10.96 8.79 15.59
C HIS A 316 9.63 8.13 15.16
N LEU A 317 9.24 8.21 13.88
CA LEU A 317 7.96 7.71 13.39
C LEU A 317 8.08 6.50 12.45
N HIS A 318 9.25 6.30 11.82
CA HIS A 318 9.46 5.32 10.76
C HIS A 318 10.44 4.21 11.11
N PRO A 319 10.39 3.11 10.35
CA PRO A 319 11.30 1.99 10.55
C PRO A 319 12.75 2.47 10.47
N LYS A 320 13.62 1.75 11.15
CA LYS A 320 15.07 2.02 11.23
C LYS A 320 15.81 1.85 9.89
N PHE A 321 15.10 1.81 8.75
CA PHE A 321 15.66 1.51 7.43
C PHE A 321 14.75 2.02 6.31
N HIS A 322 15.37 2.34 5.17
CA HIS A 322 14.64 2.63 3.92
C HIS A 322 14.11 1.34 3.31
N VAL A 323 12.98 1.43 2.63
CA VAL A 323 12.27 0.27 2.06
C VAL A 323 11.78 0.58 0.65
N ALA A 324 11.76 -0.46 -0.19
CA ALA A 324 11.03 -0.44 -1.46
C ALA A 324 10.29 -1.76 -1.67
N TRP A 325 9.22 -1.73 -2.45
CA TRP A 325 8.39 -2.88 -2.74
C TRP A 325 8.11 -2.98 -4.24
N THR A 326 8.29 -4.19 -4.80
CA THR A 326 7.69 -4.51 -6.10
C THR A 326 6.21 -4.81 -5.91
N GLN A 327 5.44 -4.77 -6.99
CA GLN A 327 4.07 -5.27 -6.97
C GLN A 327 4.04 -6.80 -6.86
N PRO A 328 2.92 -7.41 -6.42
CA PRO A 328 2.75 -8.85 -6.44
C PRO A 328 2.48 -9.35 -7.87
N TYR A 329 3.10 -10.47 -8.23
CA TYR A 329 2.96 -11.14 -9.52
C TYR A 329 2.34 -12.52 -9.34
N LEU A 330 1.24 -12.79 -10.04
CA LEU A 330 0.51 -14.06 -9.96
C LEU A 330 1.30 -15.23 -10.55
N ASN A 331 1.14 -16.40 -9.92
CA ASN A 331 1.54 -17.67 -10.50
C ASN A 331 0.45 -18.18 -11.43
N ILE A 332 0.66 -18.06 -12.72
CA ILE A 332 -0.29 -18.49 -13.75
C ILE A 332 -0.03 -19.93 -14.24
N ARG A 333 0.86 -20.67 -13.57
CA ARG A 333 1.24 -22.05 -13.93
C ARG A 333 0.48 -23.08 -13.12
#